data_7a183d751ce270194eb04d7fffe1769f
#
_entry.id   7a183d751ce270194eb04d7fffe1769f
#
_cell.length_a   1.000
_cell.length_b   1.000
_cell.length_c   1.000
_cell.angle_alpha   90.00
_cell.angle_beta   90.00
_cell.angle_gamma   90.00
#
_symmetry.space_group_name_H-M   'P 1'
#
loop_
_entity.id
_entity.type
_entity.pdbx_description
1 polymer ?
#
loop_
_entity_poly.entity_id
_entity_poly.type
_entity_poly.pdbx_seq_one_letter_code
_entity_poly.pdbx_strand_id
1 'polypeptide(L)'
;MSDILLINAETQTQNLLMKCLENAGFQVVGTENNIVSVQLAQNKLSSSEEITNLNTPQFIFPNIPRIREVFEFIELNYHENIRLKEVAQAVGYSSAYLTDLVRKLTGKTVNNWIIERRLAAASSLLLETNDSVEQIALKVGYKNINHFYCQFRDYYQNTPRAWRETQHCKVA
;
A
#
# COMPACT_ATOMS: atom_id res chain seq x y z
N MET A 1 -1.51 -10.20 -22.48
CA MET A 1 -2.80 -10.93 -22.37
C MET A 1 -3.86 -9.86 -22.27
N SER A 2 -4.80 -9.86 -23.21
CA SER A 2 -5.87 -8.84 -23.24
C SER A 2 -6.99 -9.37 -22.38
N ASP A 3 -7.28 -8.70 -21.27
CA ASP A 3 -8.43 -9.06 -20.44
C ASP A 3 -9.71 -8.56 -21.12
N ILE A 4 -10.56 -9.47 -21.51
CA ILE A 4 -11.86 -9.18 -22.15
C ILE A 4 -12.90 -9.20 -21.05
N LEU A 5 -13.54 -8.06 -20.81
CA LEU A 5 -14.69 -7.96 -19.90
C LEU A 5 -15.96 -8.07 -20.72
N LEU A 6 -16.75 -9.11 -20.48
CA LEU A 6 -18.06 -9.30 -21.12
C LEU A 6 -19.14 -8.62 -20.27
N ILE A 7 -19.80 -7.61 -20.81
CA ILE A 7 -20.89 -6.91 -20.11
C ILE A 7 -22.15 -6.98 -20.97
N ASN A 8 -23.13 -7.68 -20.46
CA ASN A 8 -24.47 -7.76 -21.07
C ASN A 8 -25.38 -6.78 -20.31
N ALA A 9 -25.55 -5.57 -20.84
CA ALA A 9 -26.38 -4.53 -20.23
C ALA A 9 -27.12 -3.70 -21.27
N GLU A 10 -28.25 -3.14 -20.90
CA GLU A 10 -29.05 -2.25 -21.75
C GLU A 10 -28.27 -0.98 -22.15
N THR A 11 -28.56 -0.43 -23.33
CA THR A 11 -27.79 0.62 -24.03
C THR A 11 -27.49 1.88 -23.17
N GLN A 12 -28.37 2.23 -22.25
CA GLN A 12 -28.14 3.37 -21.34
C GLN A 12 -27.09 3.08 -20.27
N THR A 13 -27.08 1.87 -19.75
CA THR A 13 -26.11 1.42 -18.74
C THR A 13 -24.72 1.23 -19.36
N GLN A 14 -24.65 0.81 -20.62
CA GLN A 14 -23.39 0.68 -21.37
C GLN A 14 -22.69 2.03 -21.54
N ASN A 15 -23.41 3.09 -21.90
CA ASN A 15 -22.83 4.44 -22.08
C ASN A 15 -22.28 5.02 -20.77
N LEU A 16 -22.94 4.74 -19.64
CA LEU A 16 -22.46 5.19 -18.33
C LEU A 16 -21.19 4.41 -17.92
N LEU A 17 -21.18 3.12 -18.19
CA LEU A 17 -20.05 2.24 -17.88
C LEU A 17 -18.84 2.58 -18.75
N MET A 18 -19.04 2.86 -20.04
CA MET A 18 -17.97 3.31 -20.95
C MET A 18 -17.30 4.59 -20.45
N LYS A 19 -18.10 5.60 -20.05
CA LYS A 19 -17.56 6.84 -19.43
C LYS A 19 -16.78 6.58 -18.15
N CYS A 20 -17.26 5.66 -17.30
CA CYS A 20 -16.53 5.30 -16.07
C CYS A 20 -15.20 4.60 -16.37
N LEU A 21 -15.16 3.73 -17.37
CA LEU A 21 -13.95 3.02 -17.78
C LEU A 21 -12.92 3.95 -18.45
N GLU A 22 -13.38 4.87 -19.28
CA GLU A 22 -12.52 5.92 -19.88
C GLU A 22 -11.93 6.84 -18.81
N ASN A 23 -12.72 7.26 -17.82
CA ASN A 23 -12.23 8.04 -16.67
C ASN A 23 -11.28 7.25 -15.77
N ALA A 24 -11.35 5.92 -15.78
CA ALA A 24 -10.42 5.04 -15.07
C ALA A 24 -9.15 4.69 -15.87
N GLY A 25 -8.99 5.26 -17.08
CA GLY A 25 -7.79 5.07 -17.91
C GLY A 25 -7.82 3.85 -18.82
N PHE A 26 -9.00 3.29 -19.10
CA PHE A 26 -9.16 2.19 -20.06
C PHE A 26 -9.57 2.73 -21.44
N GLN A 27 -9.03 2.14 -22.51
CA GLN A 27 -9.47 2.41 -23.89
C GLN A 27 -10.47 1.34 -24.34
N VAL A 28 -11.61 1.78 -24.85
CA VAL A 28 -12.61 0.89 -25.47
C VAL A 28 -12.16 0.59 -26.90
N VAL A 29 -11.91 -0.68 -27.21
CA VAL A 29 -11.32 -1.12 -28.50
C VAL A 29 -12.38 -1.61 -29.48
N GLY A 30 -13.57 -1.96 -29.03
CA GLY A 30 -14.66 -2.40 -29.91
C GLY A 30 -15.94 -2.74 -29.17
N THR A 31 -17.07 -2.59 -29.86
CA THR A 31 -18.41 -3.02 -29.42
C THR A 31 -19.03 -3.88 -30.51
N GLU A 32 -19.02 -5.18 -30.35
CA GLU A 32 -19.77 -6.11 -31.18
C GLU A 32 -20.63 -7.04 -30.33
N ASN A 33 -21.89 -7.18 -30.70
CA ASN A 33 -22.85 -8.10 -30.07
C ASN A 33 -22.98 -7.98 -28.52
N ASN A 34 -23.14 -6.77 -28.00
CA ASN A 34 -23.18 -6.50 -26.55
C ASN A 34 -21.87 -6.82 -25.78
N ILE A 35 -20.77 -6.98 -26.46
CA ILE A 35 -19.45 -7.23 -25.88
C ILE A 35 -18.64 -5.94 -25.96
N VAL A 36 -18.20 -5.42 -24.82
CA VAL A 36 -17.29 -4.28 -24.76
C VAL A 36 -15.88 -4.80 -24.47
N SER A 37 -15.00 -4.67 -25.46
CA SER A 37 -13.58 -5.03 -25.30
C SER A 37 -12.82 -3.80 -24.76
N VAL A 38 -12.16 -3.95 -23.63
CA VAL A 38 -11.44 -2.88 -22.93
C VAL A 38 -9.95 -3.24 -22.84
N GLN A 39 -9.09 -2.33 -23.24
CA GLN A 39 -7.64 -2.44 -23.03
C GLN A 39 -7.17 -1.34 -22.07
N LEU A 40 -6.24 -1.68 -21.19
CA LEU A 40 -5.52 -0.66 -20.41
C LEU A 40 -4.82 0.28 -21.38
N ALA A 41 -5.05 1.59 -21.27
CA ALA A 41 -4.32 2.58 -22.05
C ALA A 41 -2.84 2.52 -21.62
N GLN A 42 -2.02 1.80 -22.37
CA GLN A 42 -0.59 1.88 -22.22
C GLN A 42 -0.16 3.27 -22.73
N ASN A 43 0.10 4.18 -21.81
CA ASN A 43 0.82 5.40 -22.13
C ASN A 43 2.15 5.01 -22.77
N LYS A 44 2.23 5.26 -24.07
CA LYS A 44 3.44 5.11 -24.88
C LYS A 44 4.47 6.13 -24.38
N LEU A 45 5.30 5.71 -23.44
CA LEU A 45 6.62 6.29 -23.24
C LEU A 45 7.60 5.26 -23.79
N SER A 46 8.12 5.63 -24.94
CA SER A 46 9.15 4.94 -25.67
C SER A 46 10.45 4.86 -24.85
N SER A 47 11.14 3.76 -25.09
CA SER A 47 12.54 3.44 -24.84
C SER A 47 12.88 2.92 -23.43
N SER A 48 13.13 1.61 -23.44
CA SER A 48 14.25 0.90 -22.79
C SER A 48 14.78 1.52 -21.51
N GLU A 49 14.33 0.93 -20.40
CA GLU A 49 15.22 0.56 -19.30
C GLU A 49 14.43 -0.35 -18.37
N GLU A 50 14.72 -1.66 -18.42
CA GLU A 50 14.52 -2.54 -17.29
C GLU A 50 15.40 -2.03 -16.16
N ILE A 51 14.83 -1.18 -15.32
CA ILE A 51 15.39 -0.89 -14.02
C ILE A 51 14.44 -1.53 -13.03
N THR A 52 14.85 -2.68 -12.53
CA THR A 52 14.45 -3.18 -11.23
C THR A 52 14.75 -2.11 -10.18
N ASN A 53 13.89 -1.10 -10.09
CA ASN A 53 13.98 -0.08 -9.06
C ASN A 53 13.43 -0.67 -7.76
N LEU A 54 14.34 -1.27 -6.98
CA LEU A 54 14.12 -1.73 -5.60
C LEU A 54 13.90 -0.59 -4.59
N ASN A 55 13.69 0.67 -5.03
CA ASN A 55 13.66 1.84 -4.16
C ASN A 55 12.48 2.79 -4.36
N THR A 56 11.36 2.35 -4.89
CA THR A 56 10.11 3.11 -4.69
C THR A 56 9.57 2.76 -3.30
N PRO A 57 9.16 3.75 -2.48
CA PRO A 57 8.42 3.46 -1.26
C PRO A 57 7.17 2.69 -1.66
N GLN A 58 7.21 1.39 -1.40
CA GLN A 58 6.14 0.49 -1.77
C GLN A 58 4.88 0.97 -1.06
N PHE A 59 3.89 1.42 -1.82
CA PHE A 59 2.58 1.79 -1.29
C PHE A 59 2.00 0.55 -0.60
N ILE A 60 2.22 0.44 0.71
CA ILE A 60 1.77 -0.73 1.49
C ILE A 60 0.26 -0.71 1.72
N PHE A 61 -0.38 0.45 1.54
CA PHE A 61 -1.79 0.61 1.79
C PHE A 61 -2.63 0.28 0.55
N PRO A 62 -3.73 -0.49 0.70
CA PRO A 62 -4.64 -0.75 -0.39
C PRO A 62 -5.38 0.54 -0.80
N ASN A 63 -5.63 0.70 -2.10
CA ASN A 63 -6.39 1.84 -2.61
C ASN A 63 -7.90 1.62 -2.39
N ILE A 64 -8.38 1.88 -1.18
CA ILE A 64 -9.79 1.77 -0.80
C ILE A 64 -10.32 3.17 -0.48
N PRO A 65 -11.16 3.78 -1.35
CA PRO A 65 -11.61 5.16 -1.21
C PRO A 65 -12.25 5.48 0.16
N ARG A 66 -13.01 4.53 0.70
CA ARG A 66 -13.77 4.69 1.97
C ARG A 66 -12.89 4.86 3.21
N ILE A 67 -11.65 4.38 3.18
CA ILE A 67 -10.70 4.45 4.30
C ILE A 67 -9.37 5.11 3.89
N ARG A 68 -9.38 5.86 2.79
CA ARG A 68 -8.20 6.58 2.30
C ARG A 68 -7.64 7.51 3.37
N GLU A 69 -8.49 8.33 3.99
CA GLU A 69 -8.09 9.27 5.04
C GLU A 69 -7.41 8.59 6.23
N VAL A 70 -7.81 7.35 6.55
CA VAL A 70 -7.16 6.53 7.59
C VAL A 70 -5.72 6.25 7.23
N PHE A 71 -5.47 5.84 5.99
CA PHE A 71 -4.13 5.51 5.51
C PHE A 71 -3.27 6.75 5.31
N GLU A 72 -3.84 7.85 4.82
CA GLU A 72 -3.15 9.14 4.72
C GLU A 72 -2.71 9.63 6.11
N PHE A 73 -3.58 9.54 7.12
CA PHE A 73 -3.21 9.90 8.48
C PHE A 73 -2.09 9.01 9.02
N ILE A 74 -2.15 7.69 8.80
CA ILE A 74 -1.08 6.76 9.21
C ILE A 74 0.22 7.12 8.50
N GLU A 75 0.19 7.38 7.19
CA GLU A 75 1.38 7.72 6.40
C GLU A 75 2.08 8.96 6.92
N LEU A 76 1.34 9.97 7.30
CA LEU A 76 1.90 11.23 7.82
C LEU A 76 2.39 11.11 9.26
N ASN A 77 1.85 10.18 10.07
CA ASN A 77 2.06 10.18 11.53
C ASN A 77 2.63 8.86 12.08
N TYR A 78 3.00 7.87 11.26
CA TYR A 78 3.44 6.56 11.75
C TYR A 78 4.65 6.63 12.69
N HIS A 79 5.52 7.62 12.53
CA HIS A 79 6.69 7.87 13.37
C HIS A 79 6.33 8.42 14.76
N GLU A 80 5.11 8.91 14.92
CA GLU A 80 4.59 9.42 16.19
C GLU A 80 3.96 8.30 17.03
N ASN A 81 3.61 8.61 18.29
CA ASN A 81 2.97 7.65 19.19
C ASN A 81 1.47 7.52 18.90
N ILE A 82 1.11 7.16 17.66
CA ILE A 82 -0.28 6.94 17.27
C ILE A 82 -0.72 5.50 17.52
N ARG A 83 -2.01 5.35 17.82
CA ARG A 83 -2.76 4.10 17.95
C ARG A 83 -4.13 4.28 17.33
N LEU A 84 -4.96 3.25 17.35
CA LEU A 84 -6.35 3.29 16.88
C LEU A 84 -7.12 4.54 17.35
N LYS A 85 -6.95 4.97 18.60
CA LYS A 85 -7.67 6.10 19.19
C LYS A 85 -7.37 7.41 18.46
N GLU A 86 -6.09 7.70 18.25
CA GLU A 86 -5.62 8.91 17.57
C GLU A 86 -6.06 8.92 16.10
N VAL A 87 -5.97 7.78 15.42
CA VAL A 87 -6.44 7.63 14.03
C VAL A 87 -7.95 7.84 13.95
N ALA A 88 -8.74 7.19 14.82
CA ALA A 88 -10.19 7.32 14.83
C ALA A 88 -10.64 8.77 15.07
N GLN A 89 -9.99 9.45 16.01
CA GLN A 89 -10.27 10.85 16.32
C GLN A 89 -9.97 11.77 15.12
N ALA A 90 -8.85 11.53 14.42
CA ALA A 90 -8.44 12.35 13.28
C ALA A 90 -9.40 12.24 12.09
N VAL A 91 -9.96 11.03 11.84
CA VAL A 91 -10.91 10.80 10.73
C VAL A 91 -12.39 10.95 11.16
N GLY A 92 -12.66 11.40 12.40
CA GLY A 92 -14.03 11.66 12.89
C GLY A 92 -14.87 10.41 13.17
N TYR A 93 -14.24 9.25 13.38
CA TYR A 93 -14.93 8.00 13.69
C TYR A 93 -14.75 7.59 15.17
N SER A 94 -15.70 6.79 15.67
CA SER A 94 -15.46 6.06 16.93
C SER A 94 -14.45 4.93 16.72
N SER A 95 -13.64 4.61 17.73
CA SER A 95 -12.67 3.51 17.65
C SER A 95 -13.31 2.17 17.33
N ALA A 96 -14.51 1.90 17.88
CA ALA A 96 -15.26 0.67 17.59
C ALA A 96 -15.65 0.58 16.11
N TYR A 97 -16.28 1.64 15.58
CA TYR A 97 -16.68 1.68 14.18
C TYR A 97 -15.47 1.55 13.24
N LEU A 98 -14.38 2.28 13.51
CA LEU A 98 -13.18 2.22 12.67
C LEU A 98 -12.54 0.83 12.68
N THR A 99 -12.52 0.15 13.84
CA THR A 99 -12.02 -1.22 13.96
C THR A 99 -12.79 -2.17 13.03
N ASP A 100 -14.11 -2.14 13.09
CA ASP A 100 -14.97 -3.01 12.29
C ASP A 100 -14.86 -2.68 10.79
N LEU A 101 -14.87 -1.38 10.45
CA LEU A 101 -14.78 -0.92 9.07
C LEU A 101 -13.46 -1.37 8.42
N VAL A 102 -12.32 -1.06 9.05
CA VAL A 102 -11.00 -1.40 8.49
C VAL A 102 -10.81 -2.90 8.42
N ARG A 103 -11.20 -3.64 9.47
CA ARG A 103 -11.11 -5.11 9.47
C ARG A 103 -11.98 -5.73 8.38
N LYS A 104 -13.20 -5.23 8.17
CA LYS A 104 -14.11 -5.72 7.12
C LYS A 104 -13.56 -5.49 5.72
N LEU A 105 -12.92 -4.35 5.48
CA LEU A 105 -12.42 -3.96 4.17
C LEU A 105 -11.03 -4.53 3.84
N THR A 106 -10.19 -4.78 4.85
CA THR A 106 -8.78 -5.14 4.64
C THR A 106 -8.37 -6.47 5.29
N GLY A 107 -9.21 -7.05 6.13
CA GLY A 107 -8.86 -8.22 6.93
C GLY A 107 -7.93 -7.92 8.12
N LYS A 108 -7.39 -6.69 8.23
CA LYS A 108 -6.40 -6.29 9.22
C LYS A 108 -6.95 -5.20 10.15
N THR A 109 -6.33 -5.03 11.31
CA THR A 109 -6.65 -3.93 12.23
C THR A 109 -5.88 -2.67 11.87
N VAL A 110 -6.34 -1.51 12.36
CA VAL A 110 -5.61 -0.22 12.22
C VAL A 110 -4.20 -0.33 12.82
N ASN A 111 -4.07 -0.97 13.97
CA ASN A 111 -2.75 -1.15 14.61
C ASN A 111 -1.81 -2.02 13.77
N ASN A 112 -2.32 -3.04 13.07
CA ASN A 112 -1.52 -3.85 12.15
C ASN A 112 -0.98 -2.99 11.00
N TRP A 113 -1.81 -2.10 10.44
CA TRP A 113 -1.39 -1.20 9.37
C TRP A 113 -0.32 -0.20 9.83
N ILE A 114 -0.44 0.34 11.07
CA ILE A 114 0.60 1.20 11.66
C ILE A 114 1.92 0.43 11.81
N ILE A 115 1.86 -0.81 12.31
CA ILE A 115 3.05 -1.67 12.47
C ILE A 115 3.70 -1.95 11.11
N GLU A 116 2.92 -2.40 10.12
CA GLU A 116 3.43 -2.68 8.78
C GLU A 116 4.10 -1.46 8.15
N ARG A 117 3.49 -0.26 8.30
CA ARG A 117 4.08 0.98 7.79
C ARG A 117 5.42 1.32 8.46
N ARG A 118 5.51 1.15 9.78
CA ARG A 118 6.75 1.33 10.53
C ARG A 118 7.83 0.35 10.09
N LEU A 119 7.47 -0.91 9.93
CA LEU A 119 8.41 -1.94 9.50
C LEU A 119 8.90 -1.71 8.07
N ALA A 120 8.03 -1.28 7.15
CA ALA A 120 8.41 -0.89 5.81
C ALA A 120 9.38 0.30 5.80
N ALA A 121 9.12 1.34 6.60
CA ALA A 121 10.04 2.47 6.75
C ALA A 121 11.39 2.03 7.37
N ALA A 122 11.35 1.14 8.36
CA ALA A 122 12.57 0.60 8.97
C ALA A 122 13.40 -0.20 7.97
N SER A 123 12.77 -1.02 7.13
CA SER A 123 13.49 -1.80 6.11
C SER A 123 14.20 -0.89 5.09
N SER A 124 13.58 0.20 4.65
CA SER A 124 14.22 1.20 3.79
C SER A 124 15.41 1.86 4.49
N LEU A 125 15.23 2.33 5.74
CA LEU A 125 16.31 2.97 6.50
C LEU A 125 17.49 2.02 6.78
N LEU A 126 17.22 0.72 6.97
CA LEU A 126 18.27 -0.29 7.12
C LEU A 126 19.15 -0.40 5.87
N LEU A 127 18.62 -0.17 4.68
CA LEU A 127 19.35 -0.20 3.40
C LEU A 127 20.03 1.11 3.08
N GLU A 128 19.35 2.22 3.33
CA GLU A 128 19.75 3.54 2.85
C GLU A 128 20.70 4.26 3.81
N THR A 129 20.77 3.80 5.08
CA THR A 129 21.55 4.49 6.11
C THR A 129 22.47 3.55 6.89
N ASN A 130 23.51 4.12 7.50
CA ASN A 130 24.37 3.42 8.45
C ASN A 130 23.93 3.59 9.91
N ASP A 131 22.69 4.07 10.13
CA ASP A 131 22.14 4.21 11.47
C ASP A 131 22.10 2.88 12.21
N SER A 132 22.29 2.93 13.53
CA SER A 132 22.09 1.74 14.36
C SER A 132 20.63 1.27 14.32
N VAL A 133 20.42 -0.02 14.56
CA VAL A 133 19.07 -0.60 14.60
C VAL A 133 18.19 0.12 15.64
N GLU A 134 18.78 0.51 16.76
CA GLU A 134 18.11 1.26 17.83
C GLU A 134 17.70 2.65 17.37
N GLN A 135 18.57 3.36 16.65
CA GLN A 135 18.24 4.67 16.08
C GLN A 135 17.12 4.57 15.06
N ILE A 136 17.16 3.55 14.20
CA ILE A 136 16.07 3.31 13.22
C ILE A 136 14.75 2.99 13.93
N ALA A 137 14.77 2.12 14.95
CA ALA A 137 13.57 1.81 15.73
C ALA A 137 12.92 3.07 16.31
N LEU A 138 13.71 3.97 16.89
CA LEU A 138 13.22 5.24 17.42
C LEU A 138 12.66 6.15 16.31
N LYS A 139 13.36 6.29 15.18
CA LYS A 139 12.93 7.10 14.04
C LYS A 139 11.59 6.67 13.46
N VAL A 140 11.30 5.37 13.45
CA VAL A 140 10.03 4.85 12.94
C VAL A 140 8.94 4.74 14.01
N GLY A 141 9.15 5.31 15.21
CA GLY A 141 8.13 5.49 16.24
C GLY A 141 8.04 4.37 17.29
N TYR A 142 9.06 3.51 17.42
CA TYR A 142 9.11 2.55 18.52
C TYR A 142 9.77 3.14 19.76
N LYS A 143 9.04 3.16 20.86
CA LYS A 143 9.59 3.54 22.18
C LYS A 143 10.31 2.38 22.87
N ASN A 144 9.93 1.14 22.56
CA ASN A 144 10.53 -0.08 23.09
C ASN A 144 11.23 -0.83 21.97
N ILE A 145 12.54 -0.87 22.05
CA ILE A 145 13.40 -1.50 21.05
C ILE A 145 13.19 -3.02 20.96
N ASN A 146 12.95 -3.67 22.09
CA ASN A 146 12.67 -5.11 22.10
C ASN A 146 11.38 -5.43 21.34
N HIS A 147 10.36 -4.57 21.46
CA HIS A 147 9.12 -4.71 20.72
C HIS A 147 9.33 -4.58 19.21
N PHE A 148 10.20 -3.64 18.80
CA PHE A 148 10.63 -3.53 17.40
C PHE A 148 11.30 -4.81 16.90
N TYR A 149 12.29 -5.34 17.64
CA TYR A 149 12.99 -6.57 17.24
C TYR A 149 12.04 -7.75 17.08
N CYS A 150 11.10 -7.96 18.00
CA CYS A 150 10.10 -9.02 17.90
C CYS A 150 9.24 -8.84 16.66
N GLN A 151 8.63 -7.67 16.46
CA GLN A 151 7.74 -7.42 15.33
C GLN A 151 8.48 -7.48 13.99
N PHE A 152 9.68 -6.96 13.91
CA PHE A 152 10.48 -7.04 12.69
C PHE A 152 10.82 -8.49 12.33
N ARG A 153 11.24 -9.29 13.31
CA ARG A 153 11.54 -10.71 13.12
C ARG A 153 10.29 -11.50 12.71
N ASP A 154 9.15 -11.22 13.34
CA ASP A 154 7.89 -11.92 13.04
C ASP A 154 7.40 -11.59 11.61
N TYR A 155 7.65 -10.37 11.13
CA TYR A 155 7.22 -9.92 9.80
C TYR A 155 8.19 -10.37 8.69
N TYR A 156 9.51 -10.13 8.87
CA TYR A 156 10.54 -10.42 7.86
C TYR A 156 11.23 -11.78 8.06
N GLN A 157 10.84 -12.55 9.08
CA GLN A 157 11.43 -13.85 9.43
C GLN A 157 12.95 -13.77 9.65
N ASN A 158 13.46 -12.57 9.96
CA ASN A 158 14.87 -12.31 10.18
C ASN A 158 15.07 -11.14 11.15
N THR A 159 16.22 -11.09 11.82
CA THR A 159 16.55 -9.93 12.66
C THR A 159 16.90 -8.72 11.80
N PRO A 160 16.66 -7.47 12.27
CA PRO A 160 17.01 -6.26 11.52
C PRO A 160 18.46 -6.23 11.04
N ARG A 161 19.41 -6.67 11.88
CA ARG A 161 20.82 -6.72 11.55
C ARG A 161 21.12 -7.75 10.46
N ALA A 162 20.66 -8.98 10.64
CA ALA A 162 20.87 -10.03 9.65
C ALA A 162 20.16 -9.72 8.33
N TRP A 163 18.98 -9.06 8.40
CA TRP A 163 18.27 -8.60 7.21
C TRP A 163 19.10 -7.57 6.44
N ARG A 164 19.70 -6.57 7.11
CA ARG A 164 20.62 -5.60 6.51
C ARG A 164 21.79 -6.30 5.81
N GLU A 165 22.46 -7.22 6.49
CA GLU A 165 23.63 -7.96 5.95
C GLU A 165 23.26 -8.76 4.70
N THR A 166 22.12 -9.46 4.72
CA THR A 166 21.67 -10.28 3.58
C THR A 166 21.28 -9.46 2.37
N GLN A 167 20.75 -8.25 2.55
CA GLN A 167 20.38 -7.38 1.42
C GLN A 167 21.61 -6.70 0.80
N HIS A 168 22.57 -6.25 1.63
CA HIS A 168 23.82 -5.70 1.10
C HIS A 168 24.63 -6.73 0.30
N CYS A 169 24.61 -8.02 0.67
CA CYS A 169 25.26 -9.08 -0.12
C CYS A 169 24.58 -9.38 -1.46
N LYS A 170 23.32 -8.98 -1.66
CA LYS A 170 22.60 -9.18 -2.94
C LYS A 170 22.85 -8.05 -3.95
N VAL A 171 23.32 -6.90 -3.49
CA VAL A 171 23.55 -5.70 -4.31
C VAL A 171 25.02 -5.54 -4.70
N ALA A 172 25.93 -6.29 -4.09
CA ALA A 172 27.35 -6.36 -4.42
C ALA A 172 27.62 -7.47 -5.46
#